data_aaf83ceec603629a2bad6935a43700e5
#
_entry.id   aaf83ceec603629a2bad6935a43700e5
#
_cell.length_a   1.000
_cell.length_b   1.000
_cell.length_c   1.000
_cell.angle_alpha   90.00
_cell.angle_beta   90.00
_cell.angle_gamma   90.00
#
_symmetry.space_group_name_H-M   'P 1'
#
loop_
_entity.id
_entity.type
_entity.pdbx_description
1 polymer ?
#
loop_
_entity_poly.entity_id
_entity_poly.type
_entity_poly.pdbx_seq_one_letter_code
_entity_poly.pdbx_strand_id
1 'polypeptide(L)'
;MTCASPYASARGDLLKFLRLSGFKPHPLEVFCPSSRHCWVDVAAAKGPDLWAFEYKSRTDSIRRGFEQCQSYARAFNFVVLVADRHRVTSSPYFGKFKREGFGVWRHNGAGFYSIVPPIRRRVTPEARRVVERQFRKLLSPAGGDRSILDWVQGD
;
A
#
# COMPACT_ATOMS: atom_id res chain seq x y z
N MET A 1 18.69 24.44 1.85
CA MET A 1 17.85 23.52 1.05
C MET A 1 17.99 22.12 1.65
N THR A 2 16.97 21.66 2.33
CA THR A 2 16.91 20.27 2.80
C THR A 2 16.54 19.39 1.60
N CYS A 3 17.49 18.61 1.09
CA CYS A 3 17.19 17.55 0.13
C CYS A 3 16.21 16.58 0.79
N ALA A 4 15.00 16.50 0.26
CA ALA A 4 14.06 15.46 0.66
C ALA A 4 14.72 14.09 0.48
N SER A 5 14.53 13.19 1.43
CA SER A 5 15.07 11.84 1.28
C SER A 5 14.51 11.18 0.01
N PRO A 6 15.25 10.31 -0.67
CA PRO A 6 14.75 9.59 -1.84
C PRO A 6 13.43 8.84 -1.57
N TYR A 7 13.26 8.36 -0.34
CA TYR A 7 12.02 7.75 0.12
C TYR A 7 10.83 8.73 0.11
N ALA A 8 11.02 9.93 0.66
CA ALA A 8 9.95 10.93 0.73
C ALA A 8 9.50 11.36 -0.67
N SER A 9 10.45 11.52 -1.60
CA SER A 9 10.17 11.83 -3.00
C SER A 9 9.40 10.71 -3.70
N ALA A 10 9.86 9.47 -3.58
CA ALA A 10 9.20 8.31 -4.19
C ALA A 10 7.80 8.08 -3.61
N ARG A 11 7.62 8.28 -2.30
CA ARG A 11 6.31 8.19 -1.65
C ARG A 11 5.36 9.26 -2.19
N GLY A 12 5.81 10.49 -2.33
CA GLY A 12 5.03 11.58 -2.91
C GLY A 12 4.60 11.29 -4.34
N ASP A 13 5.48 10.75 -5.16
CA ASP A 13 5.19 10.35 -6.54
C ASP A 13 4.15 9.21 -6.58
N LEU A 14 4.24 8.25 -5.68
CA LEU A 14 3.27 7.17 -5.58
C LEU A 14 1.89 7.68 -5.18
N LEU A 15 1.79 8.56 -4.20
CA LEU A 15 0.53 9.19 -3.79
C LEU A 15 -0.14 9.92 -4.96
N LYS A 16 0.63 10.68 -5.71
CA LYS A 16 0.15 11.40 -6.89
C LYS A 16 -0.33 10.44 -7.98
N PHE A 17 0.45 9.42 -8.28
CA PHE A 17 0.10 8.39 -9.26
C PHE A 17 -1.20 7.68 -8.88
N LEU A 18 -1.35 7.31 -7.62
CA LEU A 18 -2.54 6.63 -7.12
C LEU A 18 -3.80 7.49 -7.25
N ARG A 19 -3.72 8.78 -6.90
CA ARG A 19 -4.84 9.72 -7.08
C ARG A 19 -5.26 9.81 -8.55
N LEU A 20 -4.30 9.94 -9.46
CA LEU A 20 -4.55 10.01 -10.89
C LEU A 20 -5.12 8.69 -11.45
N SER A 21 -4.88 7.58 -10.77
CA SER A 21 -5.37 6.24 -11.15
C SER A 21 -6.70 5.86 -10.47
N GLY A 22 -7.36 6.82 -9.82
CA GLY A 22 -8.67 6.62 -9.19
C GLY A 22 -8.62 6.03 -7.78
N PHE A 23 -7.45 5.94 -7.16
CA PHE A 23 -7.33 5.58 -5.74
C PHE A 23 -7.52 6.79 -4.84
N LYS A 24 -7.92 6.53 -3.61
CA LYS A 24 -7.98 7.52 -2.53
C LYS A 24 -6.94 7.13 -1.47
N PRO A 25 -5.67 7.59 -1.60
CA PRO A 25 -4.62 7.23 -0.67
C PRO A 25 -4.72 8.02 0.64
N HIS A 26 -4.39 7.33 1.73
CA HIS A 26 -4.17 7.99 3.01
C HIS A 26 -2.87 8.82 2.93
N PRO A 27 -2.86 10.08 3.39
CA PRO A 27 -1.68 10.94 3.26
C PRO A 27 -0.53 10.54 4.19
N LEU A 28 -0.81 9.79 5.25
CA LEU A 28 0.15 9.33 6.24
C LEU A 28 0.33 7.81 6.17
N GLU A 29 1.38 7.30 6.78
CA GLU A 29 1.52 5.87 7.03
C GLU A 29 0.35 5.34 7.86
N VAL A 30 -0.08 4.11 7.56
CA VAL A 30 -1.22 3.48 8.22
C VAL A 30 -0.74 2.30 9.05
N PHE A 31 -1.15 2.27 10.31
CA PHE A 31 -0.86 1.14 11.19
C PHE A 31 -1.67 -0.08 10.76
N CYS A 32 -0.97 -1.21 10.59
CA CYS A 32 -1.57 -2.50 10.29
C CYS A 32 -1.41 -3.43 11.49
N PRO A 33 -2.51 -3.91 12.11
CA PRO A 33 -2.40 -4.85 13.20
C PRO A 33 -1.93 -6.20 12.68
N SER A 34 -0.80 -6.64 13.18
CA SER A 34 -0.21 -7.95 12.90
C SER A 34 0.60 -8.40 14.10
N SER A 35 1.07 -9.65 14.08
CA SER A 35 1.95 -10.19 15.11
C SER A 35 3.25 -9.39 15.28
N ARG A 36 3.61 -8.57 14.30
CA ARG A 36 4.85 -7.78 14.26
C ARG A 36 4.62 -6.27 14.28
N HIS A 37 3.45 -5.78 14.58
CA HIS A 37 3.13 -4.34 14.55
C HIS A 37 3.86 -3.60 13.44
N CYS A 38 3.23 -3.40 12.32
CA CYS A 38 3.86 -2.75 11.19
C CYS A 38 3.06 -1.55 10.68
N TRP A 39 3.78 -0.64 10.05
CA TRP A 39 3.23 0.52 9.36
C TRP A 39 3.32 0.30 7.87
N VAL A 40 2.21 0.54 7.19
CA VAL A 40 2.13 0.48 5.73
C VAL A 40 2.61 1.80 5.17
N ASP A 41 3.55 1.76 4.24
CA ASP A 41 4.11 2.99 3.64
C ASP A 41 3.03 3.83 2.97
N VAL A 42 2.18 3.22 2.16
CA VAL A 42 1.02 3.86 1.55
C VAL A 42 -0.17 2.91 1.58
N ALA A 43 -1.26 3.34 2.18
CA ALA A 43 -2.55 2.67 2.11
C ALA A 43 -3.52 3.49 1.28
N ALA A 44 -4.36 2.83 0.50
CA ALA A 44 -5.34 3.49 -0.35
C ALA A 44 -6.66 2.71 -0.41
N ALA A 45 -7.74 3.42 -0.66
CA ALA A 45 -9.03 2.83 -0.95
C ALA A 45 -9.34 2.96 -2.45
N LYS A 46 -9.96 1.93 -3.02
CA LYS A 46 -10.50 1.96 -4.38
C LYS A 46 -11.75 1.09 -4.43
N GLY A 47 -12.91 1.72 -4.67
CA GLY A 47 -14.17 1.02 -4.47
C GLY A 47 -14.28 0.51 -3.03
N PRO A 48 -14.80 -0.68 -2.78
CA PRO A 48 -14.93 -1.26 -1.44
C PRO A 48 -13.61 -1.84 -0.91
N ASP A 49 -12.55 -1.80 -1.68
CA ASP A 49 -11.30 -2.49 -1.39
C ASP A 49 -10.22 -1.58 -0.82
N LEU A 50 -9.48 -2.12 0.14
CA LEU A 50 -8.28 -1.50 0.71
C LEU A 50 -7.03 -2.10 0.08
N TRP A 51 -6.09 -1.24 -0.26
CA TRP A 51 -4.82 -1.55 -0.89
C TRP A 51 -3.66 -1.12 0.00
N ALA A 52 -2.67 -1.97 0.16
CA ALA A 52 -1.41 -1.67 0.83
C ALA A 52 -0.27 -1.67 -0.19
N PHE A 53 0.56 -0.65 -0.13
CA PHE A 53 1.76 -0.51 -0.96
C PHE A 53 2.98 -0.41 -0.05
N GLU A 54 3.93 -1.29 -0.26
CA GLU A 54 5.25 -1.27 0.40
C GLU A 54 6.31 -0.85 -0.61
N TYR A 55 7.01 0.23 -0.32
CA TYR A 55 8.08 0.73 -1.18
C TYR A 55 9.45 0.22 -0.74
N LYS A 56 10.21 -0.27 -1.69
CA LYS A 56 11.61 -0.70 -1.50
C LYS A 56 12.54 0.03 -2.44
N SER A 57 13.48 0.77 -1.88
CA SER A 57 14.54 1.41 -2.61
C SER A 57 15.60 0.41 -3.10
N ARG A 58 16.61 0.90 -3.79
CA ARG A 58 17.71 0.05 -4.31
C ARG A 58 18.52 -0.66 -3.24
N THR A 59 18.54 -0.13 -2.02
CA THR A 59 19.33 -0.64 -0.89
C THR A 59 18.51 -1.43 0.11
N ASP A 60 17.18 -1.40 0.00
CA ASP A 60 16.29 -2.11 0.91
C ASP A 60 16.24 -3.62 0.62
N SER A 61 15.97 -4.40 1.65
CA SER A 61 15.83 -5.85 1.56
C SER A 61 14.48 -6.25 0.94
N ILE A 62 14.54 -6.99 -0.17
CA ILE A 62 13.34 -7.57 -0.80
C ILE A 62 12.71 -8.63 0.11
N ARG A 63 13.52 -9.40 0.83
CA ARG A 63 13.04 -10.34 1.85
C ARG A 63 12.17 -9.64 2.89
N ARG A 64 12.66 -8.55 3.44
CA ARG A 64 11.91 -7.76 4.42
C ARG A 64 10.61 -7.21 3.82
N GLY A 65 10.66 -6.76 2.56
CA GLY A 65 9.46 -6.33 1.83
C GLY A 65 8.43 -7.44 1.70
N PHE A 66 8.85 -8.67 1.42
CA PHE A 66 7.97 -9.82 1.39
C PHE A 66 7.32 -10.10 2.77
N GLU A 67 8.11 -10.10 3.82
CA GLU A 67 7.62 -10.30 5.19
C GLU A 67 6.61 -9.21 5.61
N GLN A 68 6.85 -7.96 5.23
CA GLN A 68 5.93 -6.86 5.45
C GLN A 68 4.62 -7.05 4.69
N CYS A 69 4.68 -7.43 3.42
CA CYS A 69 3.50 -7.75 2.61
C CYS A 69 2.65 -8.87 3.25
N GLN A 70 3.30 -9.90 3.80
CA GLN A 70 2.59 -10.97 4.53
C GLN A 70 1.84 -10.40 5.76
N SER A 71 2.44 -9.45 6.45
CA SER A 71 1.80 -8.78 7.60
C SER A 71 0.57 -7.97 7.18
N TYR A 72 0.61 -7.31 6.02
CA TYR A 72 -0.51 -6.51 5.51
C TYR A 72 -1.68 -7.35 5.01
N ALA A 73 -1.42 -8.58 4.62
CA ALA A 73 -2.41 -9.47 4.01
C ALA A 73 -3.64 -9.75 4.88
N ARG A 74 -3.57 -9.52 6.17
CA ARG A 74 -4.71 -9.68 7.09
C ARG A 74 -5.75 -8.59 6.98
N ALA A 75 -5.33 -7.37 6.66
CA ALA A 75 -6.17 -6.18 6.73
C ALA A 75 -6.49 -5.57 5.35
N PHE A 76 -5.74 -5.92 4.31
CA PHE A 76 -5.85 -5.33 2.99
C PHE A 76 -6.26 -6.36 1.93
N ASN A 77 -7.22 -5.97 1.09
CA ASN A 77 -7.71 -6.82 0.01
C ASN A 77 -6.66 -7.04 -1.09
N PHE A 78 -5.82 -6.03 -1.32
CA PHE A 78 -4.72 -6.09 -2.26
C PHE A 78 -3.43 -5.60 -1.59
N VAL A 79 -2.35 -6.31 -1.82
CA VAL A 79 -1.03 -5.97 -1.30
C VAL A 79 -0.04 -5.91 -2.45
N VAL A 80 0.68 -4.81 -2.57
CA VAL A 80 1.61 -4.54 -3.67
C VAL A 80 2.97 -4.14 -3.12
N LEU A 81 4.02 -4.78 -3.61
CA LEU A 81 5.37 -4.31 -3.45
C LEU A 81 5.71 -3.35 -4.59
N VAL A 82 6.18 -2.16 -4.26
CA VAL A 82 6.71 -1.19 -5.22
C VAL A 82 8.21 -1.15 -5.06
N ALA A 83 8.93 -1.55 -6.09
CA ALA A 83 10.39 -1.60 -6.05
C ALA A 83 10.99 -0.70 -7.12
N ASP A 84 12.08 -0.03 -6.76
CA ASP A 84 12.89 0.70 -7.72
C ASP A 84 13.62 -0.30 -8.63
N ARG A 85 13.52 -0.06 -9.95
CA ARG A 85 14.19 -0.85 -10.99
C ARG A 85 13.85 -2.35 -11.02
N HIS A 86 14.76 -3.16 -11.55
CA HIS A 86 14.55 -4.59 -11.81
C HIS A 86 14.87 -5.53 -10.63
N ARG A 87 15.09 -5.00 -9.44
CA ARG A 87 15.57 -5.80 -8.31
C ARG A 87 14.70 -6.99 -7.95
N VAL A 88 13.38 -6.82 -8.07
CA VAL A 88 12.45 -7.88 -7.64
C VAL A 88 12.47 -9.06 -8.58
N THR A 89 12.53 -8.82 -9.89
CA THR A 89 12.49 -9.91 -10.91
C THR A 89 13.70 -10.85 -10.83
N SER A 90 14.84 -10.34 -10.38
CA SER A 90 16.05 -11.15 -10.15
C SER A 90 16.15 -11.72 -8.74
N SER A 91 15.23 -11.39 -7.85
CA SER A 91 15.21 -11.88 -6.49
C SER A 91 14.65 -13.30 -6.39
N PRO A 92 15.19 -14.14 -5.50
CA PRO A 92 14.61 -15.46 -5.21
C PRO A 92 13.19 -15.37 -4.60
N TYR A 93 12.78 -14.19 -4.14
CA TYR A 93 11.44 -13.94 -3.62
C TYR A 93 10.40 -13.67 -4.71
N PHE A 94 10.80 -13.39 -5.94
CA PHE A 94 9.85 -13.03 -6.99
C PHE A 94 8.72 -14.07 -7.18
N GLY A 95 9.08 -15.35 -7.23
CA GLY A 95 8.11 -16.44 -7.29
C GLY A 95 7.20 -16.52 -6.05
N LYS A 96 7.72 -16.14 -4.88
CA LYS A 96 6.95 -16.12 -3.63
C LYS A 96 5.87 -15.03 -3.64
N PHE A 97 6.18 -13.84 -4.15
CA PHE A 97 5.19 -12.78 -4.34
C PHE A 97 4.01 -13.27 -5.20
N LYS A 98 4.31 -13.91 -6.33
CA LYS A 98 3.28 -14.47 -7.21
C LYS A 98 2.41 -15.51 -6.50
N ARG A 99 3.02 -16.46 -5.79
CA ARG A 99 2.31 -17.53 -5.09
C ARG A 99 1.39 -17.00 -4.00
N GLU A 100 1.82 -15.96 -3.29
CA GLU A 100 1.02 -15.31 -2.25
C GLU A 100 -0.08 -14.39 -2.80
N GLY A 101 -0.10 -14.15 -4.11
CA GLY A 101 -1.03 -13.23 -4.73
C GLY A 101 -0.71 -11.76 -4.46
N PHE A 102 0.51 -11.43 -4.10
CA PHE A 102 0.97 -10.05 -3.97
C PHE A 102 1.29 -9.46 -5.33
N GLY A 103 0.88 -8.21 -5.56
CA GLY A 103 1.29 -7.45 -6.72
C GLY A 103 2.74 -7.00 -6.61
N VAL A 104 3.36 -6.81 -7.75
CA VAL A 104 4.69 -6.21 -7.86
C VAL A 104 4.61 -5.10 -8.89
N TRP A 105 4.91 -3.88 -8.47
CA TRP A 105 5.03 -2.73 -9.33
C TRP A 105 6.47 -2.26 -9.40
N ARG A 106 6.86 -1.82 -10.57
CA ARG A 106 8.17 -1.22 -10.82
C ARG A 106 8.06 0.29 -10.86
N HIS A 107 8.97 0.96 -10.17
CA HIS A 107 9.17 2.40 -10.24
C HIS A 107 10.50 2.69 -10.94
N ASN A 108 10.50 3.50 -11.98
CA ASN A 108 11.71 3.84 -12.75
C ASN A 108 11.98 5.35 -12.86
N GLY A 109 11.38 6.16 -11.96
CA GLY A 109 11.50 7.62 -12.00
C GLY A 109 10.55 8.31 -13.00
N ALA A 110 10.09 7.60 -14.04
CA ALA A 110 9.15 8.12 -15.02
C ALA A 110 7.70 7.69 -14.76
N GLY A 111 7.49 6.72 -13.88
CA GLY A 111 6.16 6.22 -13.54
C GLY A 111 6.20 4.88 -12.82
N PHE A 112 5.02 4.33 -12.61
CA PHE A 112 4.80 3.04 -11.95
C PHE A 112 4.20 2.06 -12.97
N TYR A 113 4.73 0.85 -12.98
CA TYR A 113 4.31 -0.18 -13.93
C TYR A 113 4.04 -1.49 -13.19
N SER A 114 2.86 -2.08 -13.43
CA SER A 114 2.54 -3.40 -12.90
C SER A 114 3.34 -4.48 -13.61
N ILE A 115 4.12 -5.27 -12.85
CA ILE A 115 4.83 -6.45 -13.33
C ILE A 115 3.99 -7.70 -13.02
N VAL A 116 3.45 -7.76 -11.82
CA VAL A 116 2.56 -8.83 -11.34
C VAL A 116 1.31 -8.18 -10.79
N PRO A 117 0.13 -8.48 -11.34
CA PRO A 117 -1.13 -7.98 -10.76
C PRO A 117 -1.40 -8.65 -9.42
N PRO A 118 -1.87 -7.91 -8.41
CA PRO A 118 -2.26 -8.51 -7.14
C PRO A 118 -3.58 -9.28 -7.30
N ILE A 119 -3.76 -10.30 -6.46
CA ILE A 119 -4.99 -11.07 -6.36
C ILE A 119 -5.78 -10.57 -5.14
N ARG A 120 -7.08 -10.31 -5.33
CA ARG A 120 -7.97 -9.91 -4.25
C ARG A 120 -8.07 -11.00 -3.20
N ARG A 121 -7.89 -10.63 -1.94
CA ARG A 121 -7.96 -11.55 -0.80
C ARG A 121 -9.04 -11.16 0.19
N ARG A 122 -9.53 -12.14 0.92
CA ARG A 122 -10.38 -11.90 2.07
C ARG A 122 -9.52 -11.36 3.22
N VAL A 123 -10.10 -10.47 4.00
CA VAL A 123 -9.44 -9.85 5.14
C VAL A 123 -10.10 -10.28 6.44
N THR A 124 -9.35 -10.25 7.53
CA THR A 124 -9.88 -10.44 8.88
C THR A 124 -10.69 -9.20 9.26
N PRO A 125 -11.97 -9.31 9.62
CA PRO A 125 -12.81 -8.15 9.93
C PRO A 125 -12.25 -7.24 11.02
N GLU A 126 -11.63 -7.81 12.05
CA GLU A 126 -11.02 -7.08 13.16
C GLU A 126 -9.83 -6.24 12.69
N ALA A 127 -8.94 -6.82 11.88
CA ALA A 127 -7.78 -6.13 11.33
C ALA A 127 -8.21 -5.02 10.38
N ARG A 128 -9.20 -5.27 9.53
CA ARG A 128 -9.77 -4.29 8.62
C ARG A 128 -10.33 -3.09 9.36
N ARG A 129 -11.09 -3.29 10.43
CA ARG A 129 -11.67 -2.19 11.22
C ARG A 129 -10.61 -1.24 11.77
N VAL A 130 -9.45 -1.74 12.19
CA VAL A 130 -8.35 -0.91 12.67
C VAL A 130 -7.82 0.00 11.57
N VAL A 131 -7.68 -0.50 10.36
CA VAL A 131 -7.26 0.29 9.20
C VAL A 131 -8.34 1.29 8.81
N GLU A 132 -9.59 0.87 8.71
CA GLU A 132 -10.71 1.75 8.35
C GLU A 132 -10.88 2.93 9.30
N ARG A 133 -10.66 2.73 10.59
CA ARG A 133 -10.71 3.83 11.58
C ARG A 133 -9.70 4.94 11.29
N GLN A 134 -8.54 4.59 10.77
CA GLN A 134 -7.51 5.56 10.43
C GLN A 134 -7.93 6.40 9.22
N PHE A 135 -8.59 5.78 8.22
CA PHE A 135 -9.18 6.52 7.10
C PHE A 135 -10.31 7.46 7.56
N ARG A 136 -11.18 7.02 8.46
CA ARG A 136 -12.28 7.84 8.99
C ARG A 136 -11.80 9.10 9.71
N LYS A 137 -10.70 9.01 10.48
CA LYS A 137 -10.14 10.17 11.20
C LYS A 137 -9.75 11.32 10.28
N LEU A 138 -9.41 11.03 9.02
CA LEU A 138 -9.09 12.07 8.04
C LEU A 138 -10.32 12.72 7.44
N LEU A 139 -11.43 12.01 7.42
CA LEU A 139 -12.66 12.41 6.75
C LEU A 139 -13.58 13.21 7.67
N SER A 140 -13.27 13.26 8.95
CA SER A 140 -14.09 13.92 9.96
C SER A 140 -13.37 15.10 10.62
N PRO A 141 -13.23 16.24 9.94
CA PRO A 141 -12.81 17.45 10.62
C PRO A 141 -13.89 18.02 11.55
N ALA A 142 -15.14 17.58 11.45
CA ALA A 142 -16.24 18.00 12.29
C ALA A 142 -17.40 16.98 12.27
N GLY A 143 -17.30 15.92 13.09
CA GLY A 143 -18.46 15.24 13.66
C GLY A 143 -19.41 14.48 12.71
N GLY A 144 -19.00 14.06 11.54
CA GLY A 144 -19.82 13.24 10.66
C GLY A 144 -19.37 11.78 10.65
N ASP A 145 -20.20 10.89 11.12
CA ASP A 145 -20.00 9.44 11.10
C ASP A 145 -20.26 8.89 9.67
N ARG A 146 -19.32 9.16 8.76
CA ARG A 146 -19.36 8.54 7.43
C ARG A 146 -18.54 7.26 7.40
N SER A 147 -19.12 6.19 6.87
CA SER A 147 -18.38 4.96 6.64
C SER A 147 -17.32 5.17 5.57
N ILE A 148 -16.26 4.36 5.58
CA ILE A 148 -15.23 4.40 4.53
C ILE A 148 -15.85 4.12 3.16
N LEU A 149 -16.91 3.30 3.11
CA LEU A 149 -17.62 2.97 1.88
C LEU A 149 -18.34 4.20 1.30
N ASP A 150 -18.98 5.01 2.17
CA ASP A 150 -19.61 6.26 1.74
C ASP A 150 -18.57 7.24 1.18
N TRP A 151 -17.39 7.26 1.79
CA TRP A 151 -16.30 8.10 1.31
C TRP A 151 -15.73 7.64 -0.02
N VAL A 152 -15.65 6.32 -0.22
CA VAL A 152 -15.10 5.73 -1.44
C VAL A 152 -16.09 5.81 -2.61
N GLN A 153 -17.40 5.77 -2.34
CA GLN A 153 -18.46 5.78 -3.34
C GLN A 153 -18.96 7.19 -3.67
N GLY A 154 -18.60 8.19 -2.86
CA GLY A 154 -19.04 9.58 -3.05
C GLY A 154 -18.19 10.31 -4.09
N ASP A 155 -18.62 10.30 -5.30
CA ASP A 155 -18.42 11.30 -6.37
C ASP A 155 -19.66 11.27 -7.27
#